data_d5dc47fed6ed7a9b740dca0b3c012694
#
_entry.id   d5dc47fed6ed7a9b740dca0b3c012694
#
_cell.length_a   1.000
_cell.length_b   1.000
_cell.length_c   1.000
_cell.angle_alpha   90.00
_cell.angle_beta   90.00
_cell.angle_gamma   90.00
#
_symmetry.space_group_name_H-M   'P 1'
#
loop_
_entity.id
_entity.type
_entity.pdbx_description
1 polymer ?
#
loop_
_entity_poly.entity_id
_entity_poly.type
_entity_poly.pdbx_seq_one_letter_code
_entity_poly.pdbx_strand_id
1 'polypeptide(L)'
;MASHRTSAVSRPTAADRPTATRRSTARRGRTGRRTALAVAATTALIVLVGCDNLSYRRLDFDTTESARITAIQVLPGAGDVVVRADGGADGVRVKRVVRYQGAEPDATYEIKGAELVLDTSCGHRCSVSYEVTVGEGVSVRGETGSGNVDLSRVGQVDLKVGSGDVRVAAATDAVRVETGSGNVEVSDVSAPVVMRASSGDVTGSRLGGRVDAEAKSGNVTLELDKPASARAHASSGNVELNVPEGAYQVRSRAGSGQIELGVTHDPSAAAVLDLRTGSGNITVTLR
;
A
#
# COMPACT_ATOMS: atom_id res chain seq x y z
N MET A 1 -57.20 8.09 6.97
CA MET A 1 -57.11 9.10 8.03
C MET A 1 -55.71 9.71 7.89
N ALA A 2 -55.53 10.76 7.13
CA ALA A 2 -55.58 12.19 7.45
C ALA A 2 -54.56 12.49 8.55
N SER A 3 -53.53 13.29 8.32
CA SER A 3 -53.55 14.70 7.94
C SER A 3 -52.18 15.23 7.56
N HIS A 4 -52.16 16.02 6.53
CA HIS A 4 -51.16 17.03 6.12
C HIS A 4 -50.82 18.05 7.21
N ARG A 5 -49.60 18.59 7.21
CA ARG A 5 -49.39 20.04 7.36
C ARG A 5 -48.10 20.50 6.69
N THR A 6 -48.31 21.25 5.66
CA THR A 6 -47.44 22.18 4.94
C THR A 6 -47.36 23.50 5.69
N SER A 7 -46.22 24.17 5.71
CA SER A 7 -46.06 25.63 5.89
C SER A 7 -44.65 25.99 5.33
N ALA A 8 -44.46 26.58 4.30
CA ALA A 8 -44.60 27.83 3.58
C ALA A 8 -43.88 29.03 4.26
N VAL A 9 -42.76 29.43 3.60
CA VAL A 9 -42.39 30.80 3.12
C VAL A 9 -42.28 31.93 4.11
N SER A 10 -41.11 32.59 4.12
CA SER A 10 -41.02 34.06 4.02
C SER A 10 -39.59 34.53 3.78
N ARG A 11 -39.38 35.17 2.62
CA ARG A 11 -38.34 36.20 2.36
C ARG A 11 -38.84 37.54 2.85
N PRO A 12 -37.97 38.48 3.17
CA PRO A 12 -38.20 39.87 2.76
C PRO A 12 -37.05 40.51 1.98
N THR A 13 -37.50 41.34 1.14
CA THR A 13 -37.08 42.22 0.11
C THR A 13 -36.17 43.38 0.55
N ALA A 14 -35.50 43.93 -0.46
CA ALA A 14 -34.62 45.11 -0.52
C ALA A 14 -35.24 46.45 -0.12
N ALA A 15 -34.37 47.39 0.20
CA ALA A 15 -34.30 48.85 -0.03
C ALA A 15 -33.35 49.46 1.05
N ASP A 16 -32.46 50.41 0.85
CA ASP A 16 -32.53 51.62 0.06
C ASP A 16 -31.12 52.27 0.02
N ARG A 17 -30.77 52.92 -1.07
CA ARG A 17 -29.67 53.90 -1.16
C ARG A 17 -30.16 55.28 -0.69
N PRO A 18 -29.25 56.15 -0.21
CA PRO A 18 -29.18 57.47 -0.83
C PRO A 18 -27.76 57.95 -1.18
N THR A 19 -27.71 58.54 -2.37
CA THR A 19 -26.74 59.46 -2.95
C THR A 19 -26.57 60.73 -2.20
N ALA A 20 -25.36 61.22 -2.04
CA ALA A 20 -25.10 62.64 -1.83
C ALA A 20 -23.77 63.08 -2.45
N THR A 21 -23.90 63.82 -3.50
CA THR A 21 -22.91 64.60 -4.20
C THR A 21 -22.50 65.84 -3.41
N ARG A 22 -21.19 66.14 -3.31
CA ARG A 22 -20.76 67.54 -3.15
C ARG A 22 -19.39 67.76 -3.81
N ARG A 23 -19.42 68.64 -4.81
CA ARG A 23 -18.28 69.35 -5.44
C ARG A 23 -17.72 70.41 -4.51
N SER A 24 -16.44 70.61 -4.50
CA SER A 24 -15.79 71.96 -4.54
C SER A 24 -14.28 71.79 -4.72
N THR A 25 -13.83 72.23 -5.84
CA THR A 25 -13.00 73.40 -6.17
C THR A 25 -11.53 73.34 -5.80
N ALA A 26 -10.81 73.53 -6.88
CA ALA A 26 -9.34 73.64 -7.04
C ALA A 26 -8.69 74.70 -6.17
N ARG A 27 -7.44 74.38 -5.75
CA ARG A 27 -6.40 75.39 -5.63
C ARG A 27 -5.04 74.85 -5.99
N ARG A 28 -4.43 75.49 -6.98
CA ARG A 28 -3.03 75.30 -7.42
C ARG A 28 -2.09 75.75 -6.29
N GLY A 29 -1.09 74.91 -5.96
CA GLY A 29 0.05 75.29 -5.19
C GLY A 29 1.27 74.48 -5.71
N ARG A 30 2.15 75.17 -6.33
CA ARG A 30 3.44 74.74 -6.88
C ARG A 30 4.41 74.69 -5.67
N THR A 31 5.11 73.60 -5.42
CA THR A 31 6.55 73.55 -5.07
C THR A 31 6.85 72.19 -4.40
N GLY A 32 8.01 71.60 -4.76
CA GLY A 32 8.67 70.61 -3.92
C GLY A 32 8.95 69.25 -4.56
N ARG A 33 9.83 69.27 -5.56
CA ARG A 33 10.65 68.10 -5.88
C ARG A 33 11.44 67.73 -4.65
N ARG A 34 11.24 66.53 -4.13
CA ARG A 34 12.12 65.73 -3.26
C ARG A 34 11.31 64.95 -2.22
N THR A 35 10.69 63.86 -2.61
CA THR A 35 10.35 62.75 -1.70
C THR A 35 9.69 61.61 -2.55
N ALA A 36 10.46 60.99 -3.41
CA ALA A 36 9.99 59.85 -4.19
C ALA A 36 11.06 58.71 -4.16
N LEU A 37 11.64 58.44 -2.98
CA LEU A 37 12.67 57.38 -2.88
C LEU A 37 12.59 56.56 -1.57
N ALA A 38 11.49 56.63 -0.83
CA ALA A 38 11.38 55.94 0.48
C ALA A 38 10.22 54.93 0.59
N VAL A 39 9.44 54.68 -0.50
CA VAL A 39 8.29 53.76 -0.43
C VAL A 39 8.53 52.44 -1.17
N ALA A 40 9.62 52.28 -1.90
CA ALA A 40 9.94 51.06 -2.65
C ALA A 40 10.68 49.97 -1.84
N ALA A 41 11.10 50.24 -0.62
CA ALA A 41 11.90 49.30 0.18
C ALA A 41 11.08 48.46 1.19
N THR A 42 9.81 48.75 1.43
CA THR A 42 9.01 48.04 2.44
C THR A 42 8.08 46.97 1.86
N THR A 43 7.89 46.91 0.56
CA THR A 43 7.07 45.87 -0.09
C THR A 43 7.82 44.59 -0.46
N ALA A 44 9.13 44.56 -0.39
CA ALA A 44 9.94 43.40 -0.73
C ALA A 44 10.17 42.41 0.45
N LEU A 45 9.80 42.78 1.67
CA LEU A 45 10.06 41.94 2.85
C LEU A 45 8.85 41.07 3.26
N ILE A 46 7.70 41.17 2.61
CA ILE A 46 6.49 40.39 2.99
C ILE A 46 6.36 39.10 2.14
N VAL A 47 7.17 38.92 1.09
CA VAL A 47 7.06 37.74 0.21
C VAL A 47 7.91 36.56 0.68
N LEU A 48 8.78 36.73 1.68
CA LEU A 48 9.68 35.65 2.14
C LEU A 48 9.16 34.81 3.32
N VAL A 49 8.01 35.11 3.86
CA VAL A 49 7.42 34.35 4.99
C VAL A 49 6.42 33.28 4.52
N GLY A 50 6.14 33.18 3.24
CA GLY A 50 5.11 32.28 2.66
C GLY A 50 5.59 30.93 2.17
N CYS A 51 6.89 30.61 2.17
CA CYS A 51 7.38 29.36 1.56
C CYS A 51 7.59 28.19 2.54
N ASP A 52 7.51 28.40 3.84
CA ASP A 52 7.75 27.34 4.83
C ASP A 52 6.62 26.32 4.93
N ASN A 53 5.40 26.65 4.50
CA ASN A 53 4.27 25.72 4.52
C ASN A 53 4.17 24.79 3.29
N LEU A 54 5.04 24.94 2.30
CA LEU A 54 5.04 24.14 1.07
C LEU A 54 6.11 23.04 1.06
N SER A 55 7.06 23.08 1.98
CA SER A 55 8.11 22.05 2.08
C SER A 55 7.65 20.86 2.94
N TYR A 56 7.95 19.65 2.48
CA TYR A 56 7.80 18.46 3.31
C TYR A 56 8.84 18.48 4.44
N ARG A 57 8.37 18.24 5.64
CA ARG A 57 9.20 17.97 6.82
C ARG A 57 9.35 16.48 7.01
N ARG A 58 10.47 16.07 7.60
CA ARG A 58 10.77 14.69 7.92
C ARG A 58 11.14 14.58 9.39
N LEU A 59 10.55 13.60 10.07
CA LEU A 59 10.91 13.20 11.42
C LEU A 59 11.29 11.71 11.41
N ASP A 60 12.36 11.39 12.06
CA ASP A 60 12.87 10.03 12.22
C ASP A 60 12.82 9.66 13.71
N PHE A 61 12.19 8.53 14.02
CA PHE A 61 12.06 8.02 15.38
C PHE A 61 12.57 6.59 15.42
N ASP A 62 13.19 6.21 16.53
CA ASP A 62 13.67 4.86 16.82
C ASP A 62 13.34 4.54 18.28
N THR A 63 12.37 3.66 18.49
CA THR A 63 11.85 3.32 19.81
C THR A 63 11.94 1.83 20.04
N THR A 64 12.34 1.43 21.24
CA THR A 64 12.34 0.02 21.66
C THR A 64 11.42 -0.13 22.86
N GLU A 65 10.47 -1.07 22.75
CA GLU A 65 9.49 -1.40 23.76
C GLU A 65 9.71 -2.83 24.25
N SER A 66 9.63 -3.06 25.56
CA SER A 66 9.76 -4.40 26.14
C SER A 66 8.52 -5.29 25.98
N ALA A 67 7.51 -4.80 25.28
CA ALA A 67 6.28 -5.53 25.03
C ALA A 67 6.52 -6.70 24.07
N ARG A 68 6.04 -7.89 24.46
CA ARG A 68 6.05 -9.06 23.58
C ARG A 68 4.88 -8.95 22.59
N ILE A 69 5.21 -8.74 21.34
CA ILE A 69 4.24 -8.65 20.26
C ILE A 69 4.02 -10.02 19.63
N THR A 70 2.76 -10.39 19.39
CA THR A 70 2.35 -11.61 18.68
C THR A 70 1.57 -11.34 17.43
N ALA A 71 1.07 -10.11 17.26
CA ALA A 71 0.34 -9.68 16.08
C ALA A 71 0.69 -8.23 15.71
N ILE A 72 0.76 -7.96 14.41
CA ILE A 72 0.89 -6.61 13.87
C ILE A 72 -0.32 -6.36 12.99
N GLN A 73 -1.01 -5.24 13.26
CA GLN A 73 -2.07 -4.72 12.42
C GLN A 73 -1.60 -3.48 11.67
N VAL A 74 -1.66 -3.52 10.34
CA VAL A 74 -1.37 -2.36 9.48
C VAL A 74 -2.68 -1.70 9.10
N LEU A 75 -2.79 -0.39 9.35
CA LEU A 75 -3.96 0.41 8.98
C LEU A 75 -3.73 1.11 7.64
N PRO A 76 -4.82 1.39 6.87
CA PRO A 76 -4.73 2.02 5.55
C PRO A 76 -4.07 3.39 5.58
N GLY A 77 -3.11 3.62 4.70
CA GLY A 77 -2.43 4.91 4.54
C GLY A 77 -1.36 4.85 3.45
N ALA A 78 -0.34 5.69 3.57
CA ALA A 78 0.74 5.79 2.60
C ALA A 78 2.10 5.74 3.31
N GLY A 79 2.96 4.86 2.87
CA GLY A 79 4.30 4.65 3.40
C GLY A 79 4.68 3.17 3.37
N ASP A 80 5.96 2.91 3.41
CA ASP A 80 6.47 1.55 3.35
C ASP A 80 6.38 0.87 4.72
N VAL A 81 6.15 -0.44 4.72
CA VAL A 81 6.13 -1.25 5.94
C VAL A 81 7.13 -2.39 5.80
N VAL A 82 8.14 -2.39 6.64
CA VAL A 82 9.15 -3.44 6.71
C VAL A 82 9.04 -4.11 8.07
N VAL A 83 8.82 -5.44 8.10
CA VAL A 83 8.79 -6.23 9.34
C VAL A 83 9.79 -7.36 9.22
N ARG A 84 10.72 -7.40 10.15
CA ARG A 84 11.71 -8.48 10.27
C ARG A 84 11.57 -9.16 11.61
N ALA A 85 11.31 -10.46 11.58
CA ALA A 85 11.39 -11.25 12.80
C ALA A 85 12.83 -11.68 13.06
N ASP A 86 13.24 -11.56 14.33
CA ASP A 86 14.55 -11.95 14.82
C ASP A 86 14.38 -12.80 16.08
N GLY A 87 14.89 -14.03 16.06
CA GLY A 87 14.74 -15.00 17.16
C GLY A 87 15.39 -14.56 18.47
N GLY A 88 16.24 -13.54 18.47
CA GLY A 88 16.86 -12.95 19.64
C GLY A 88 16.18 -11.71 20.21
N ALA A 89 15.05 -11.27 19.63
CA ALA A 89 14.41 -10.04 20.07
C ALA A 89 13.56 -10.24 21.33
N ASP A 90 13.95 -9.61 22.44
CA ASP A 90 13.23 -9.61 23.73
C ASP A 90 12.17 -8.49 23.81
N GLY A 91 11.66 -8.01 22.69
CA GLY A 91 10.69 -6.91 22.62
C GLY A 91 10.43 -6.52 21.19
N VAL A 92 9.96 -5.30 21.00
CA VAL A 92 9.75 -4.73 19.67
C VAL A 92 10.55 -3.45 19.49
N ARG A 93 11.27 -3.34 18.39
CA ARG A 93 11.88 -2.09 17.94
C ARG A 93 11.10 -1.53 16.77
N VAL A 94 10.67 -0.29 16.90
CA VAL A 94 9.90 0.43 15.89
C VAL A 94 10.69 1.65 15.44
N LYS A 95 11.21 1.60 14.22
CA LYS A 95 11.70 2.78 13.54
C LYS A 95 10.60 3.31 12.64
N ARG A 96 10.36 4.61 12.67
CA ARG A 96 9.38 5.26 11.81
C ARG A 96 9.94 6.53 11.20
N VAL A 97 9.57 6.75 9.96
CA VAL A 97 9.88 7.96 9.21
C VAL A 97 8.57 8.64 8.85
N VAL A 98 8.33 9.80 9.43
CA VAL A 98 7.14 10.61 9.17
C VAL A 98 7.49 11.72 8.18
N ARG A 99 6.77 11.77 7.06
CA ARG A 99 6.89 12.85 6.07
C ARG A 99 5.57 13.60 6.02
N TYR A 100 5.58 14.89 6.35
CA TYR A 100 4.36 15.69 6.48
C TYR A 100 4.51 17.11 6.00
N GLN A 101 3.37 17.75 5.70
CA GLN A 101 3.25 19.19 5.46
C GLN A 101 2.28 19.79 6.48
N GLY A 102 2.62 20.95 7.03
CA GLY A 102 1.75 21.65 7.99
C GLY A 102 2.10 21.33 9.44
N ALA A 103 1.09 21.01 10.25
CA ALA A 103 1.27 20.68 11.67
C ALA A 103 1.93 19.31 11.85
N GLU A 104 2.74 19.17 12.88
CA GLU A 104 3.34 17.88 13.24
C GLU A 104 2.24 16.89 13.63
N PRO A 105 2.25 15.67 13.06
CA PRO A 105 1.26 14.67 13.39
C PRO A 105 1.49 14.06 14.78
N ASP A 106 0.41 13.58 15.39
CA ASP A 106 0.41 12.84 16.65
C ASP A 106 1.08 11.45 16.53
N ALA A 107 0.98 10.65 17.58
CA ALA A 107 1.47 9.27 17.58
C ALA A 107 0.81 8.45 16.47
N THR A 108 1.63 7.71 15.71
CA THR A 108 1.18 6.93 14.54
C THR A 108 1.25 5.42 14.75
N TYR A 109 1.62 4.95 15.94
CA TYR A 109 1.50 3.55 16.31
C TYR A 109 1.02 3.43 17.77
N GLU A 110 0.43 2.29 18.08
CA GLU A 110 -0.08 1.96 19.40
C GLU A 110 0.16 0.48 19.71
N ILE A 111 0.48 0.17 20.97
CA ILE A 111 0.57 -1.21 21.46
C ILE A 111 -0.67 -1.50 22.31
N LYS A 112 -1.49 -2.46 21.86
CA LYS A 112 -2.72 -2.93 22.53
C LYS A 112 -2.50 -4.37 23.04
N GLY A 113 -2.03 -4.49 24.25
CA GLY A 113 -1.64 -5.80 24.80
C GLY A 113 -0.47 -6.41 24.04
N ALA A 114 -0.70 -7.49 23.28
CA ALA A 114 0.29 -8.14 22.44
C ALA A 114 0.16 -7.77 20.94
N GLU A 115 -0.67 -6.81 20.59
CA GLU A 115 -0.85 -6.33 19.23
C GLU A 115 -0.20 -4.96 19.02
N LEU A 116 0.65 -4.84 18.00
CA LEU A 116 1.20 -3.58 17.51
C LEU A 116 0.34 -3.08 16.35
N VAL A 117 -0.29 -1.93 16.53
CA VAL A 117 -1.08 -1.26 15.48
C VAL A 117 -0.22 -0.19 14.83
N LEU A 118 -0.01 -0.28 13.52
CA LEU A 118 0.76 0.66 12.72
C LEU A 118 -0.21 1.49 11.86
N ASP A 119 -0.31 2.77 12.12
CA ASP A 119 -1.07 3.69 11.29
C ASP A 119 -0.13 4.31 10.23
N THR A 120 -0.28 3.90 8.97
CA THR A 120 0.48 4.44 7.85
C THR A 120 -0.08 5.75 7.32
N SER A 121 -1.21 6.24 7.90
CA SER A 121 -1.80 7.54 7.66
C SER A 121 -1.51 8.48 8.81
N CYS A 122 -1.29 9.74 8.54
CA CYS A 122 -1.20 10.80 9.54
C CYS A 122 -1.91 12.08 9.05
N GLY A 123 -2.89 11.93 8.17
CA GLY A 123 -3.70 13.00 7.62
C GLY A 123 -3.32 13.40 6.19
N HIS A 124 -3.84 14.53 5.74
CA HIS A 124 -3.59 15.03 4.38
C HIS A 124 -2.12 15.44 4.19
N ARG A 125 -1.50 14.99 3.10
CA ARG A 125 -0.07 15.23 2.79
C ARG A 125 0.88 14.74 3.88
N CYS A 126 0.55 13.59 4.43
CA CYS A 126 1.34 12.93 5.45
C CYS A 126 1.44 11.44 5.15
N SER A 127 2.62 10.87 5.34
CA SER A 127 2.89 9.44 5.19
C SER A 127 3.84 8.97 6.27
N VAL A 128 3.66 7.72 6.71
CA VAL A 128 4.51 7.10 7.72
C VAL A 128 5.05 5.78 7.22
N SER A 129 6.35 5.69 7.10
CA SER A 129 7.04 4.42 6.82
C SER A 129 7.58 3.81 8.11
N TYR A 130 7.47 2.49 8.22
CA TYR A 130 7.89 1.71 9.39
C TYR A 130 8.95 0.68 9.04
N GLU A 131 9.93 0.52 9.93
CA GLU A 131 10.81 -0.64 10.01
C GLU A 131 10.67 -1.23 11.41
N VAL A 132 10.10 -2.43 11.50
CA VAL A 132 9.78 -3.10 12.76
C VAL A 132 10.61 -4.36 12.91
N THR A 133 11.31 -4.51 14.04
CA THR A 133 11.98 -5.75 14.43
C THR A 133 11.23 -6.37 15.62
N VAL A 134 10.82 -7.63 15.48
CA VAL A 134 10.00 -8.35 16.45
C VAL A 134 10.53 -9.77 16.66
N GLY A 135 10.02 -10.48 17.67
CA GLY A 135 10.25 -11.92 17.82
C GLY A 135 9.64 -12.76 16.70
N GLU A 136 10.06 -14.01 16.56
CA GLU A 136 9.54 -14.93 15.56
C GLU A 136 8.07 -15.30 15.78
N GLY A 137 7.39 -15.74 14.69
CA GLY A 137 6.01 -16.22 14.73
C GLY A 137 4.96 -15.11 14.84
N VAL A 138 5.35 -13.84 14.73
CA VAL A 138 4.42 -12.71 14.76
C VAL A 138 3.56 -12.72 13.51
N SER A 139 2.23 -12.73 13.67
CA SER A 139 1.30 -12.60 12.56
C SER A 139 1.21 -11.14 12.08
N VAL A 140 1.08 -10.94 10.76
CA VAL A 140 0.92 -9.61 10.16
C VAL A 140 -0.36 -9.59 9.36
N ARG A 141 -1.24 -8.62 9.65
CA ARG A 141 -2.51 -8.45 8.96
C ARG A 141 -2.83 -6.99 8.70
N GLY A 142 -3.67 -6.73 7.73
CA GLY A 142 -4.19 -5.39 7.52
C GLY A 142 -4.23 -4.96 6.08
N GLU A 143 -4.22 -3.64 5.89
CA GLU A 143 -4.34 -3.01 4.59
C GLU A 143 -3.42 -1.79 4.51
N THR A 144 -2.82 -1.54 3.36
CA THR A 144 -2.15 -0.27 3.06
C THR A 144 -2.66 0.29 1.74
N GLY A 145 -2.82 1.61 1.68
CA GLY A 145 -3.26 2.29 0.45
C GLY A 145 -2.15 2.34 -0.58
N SER A 146 -0.96 2.80 -0.18
CA SER A 146 0.21 2.87 -1.07
C SER A 146 1.51 2.74 -0.28
N GLY A 147 2.53 2.22 -0.94
CA GLY A 147 3.83 1.92 -0.36
C GLY A 147 4.15 0.44 -0.44
N ASN A 148 5.40 0.11 -0.33
CA ASN A 148 5.88 -1.27 -0.41
C ASN A 148 5.77 -1.97 0.95
N VAL A 149 5.55 -3.27 0.91
CA VAL A 149 5.54 -4.12 2.10
C VAL A 149 6.60 -5.20 1.98
N ASP A 150 7.51 -5.28 2.93
CA ASP A 150 8.57 -6.29 3.01
C ASP A 150 8.50 -7.01 4.34
N LEU A 151 8.15 -8.30 4.32
CA LEU A 151 8.01 -9.13 5.49
C LEU A 151 9.00 -10.29 5.46
N SER A 152 9.74 -10.51 6.53
CA SER A 152 10.66 -11.63 6.61
C SER A 152 10.57 -12.38 7.95
N ARG A 153 10.53 -13.73 7.87
CA ARG A 153 10.48 -14.67 8.99
C ARG A 153 9.28 -14.45 9.94
N VAL A 154 8.21 -13.84 9.45
CA VAL A 154 6.97 -13.64 10.20
C VAL A 154 6.14 -14.93 10.25
N GLY A 155 5.09 -14.94 11.06
CA GLY A 155 4.11 -16.03 11.12
C GLY A 155 3.11 -15.93 9.95
N GLN A 156 1.82 -15.97 10.28
CA GLN A 156 0.74 -15.83 9.33
C GLN A 156 0.71 -14.41 8.72
N VAL A 157 0.45 -14.34 7.41
CA VAL A 157 0.30 -13.07 6.68
C VAL A 157 -1.08 -12.99 6.03
N ASP A 158 -1.81 -11.89 6.26
CA ASP A 158 -3.05 -11.55 5.54
C ASP A 158 -3.08 -10.06 5.22
N LEU A 159 -2.68 -9.70 4.00
CA LEU A 159 -2.49 -8.31 3.60
C LEU A 159 -3.20 -7.96 2.29
N LYS A 160 -3.74 -6.73 2.27
CA LYS A 160 -4.20 -6.06 1.06
C LYS A 160 -3.43 -4.77 0.83
N VAL A 161 -2.92 -4.59 -0.37
CA VAL A 161 -2.16 -3.41 -0.78
C VAL A 161 -2.86 -2.76 -1.96
N GLY A 162 -3.17 -1.48 -1.85
CA GLY A 162 -3.79 -0.73 -2.96
C GLY A 162 -2.81 -0.55 -4.11
N SER A 163 -1.61 -0.01 -3.81
CA SER A 163 -0.53 0.19 -4.79
C SER A 163 0.83 0.06 -4.13
N GLY A 164 1.66 -0.78 -4.67
CA GLY A 164 3.01 -1.05 -4.19
C GLY A 164 3.37 -2.53 -4.31
N ASP A 165 4.64 -2.80 -4.23
CA ASP A 165 5.15 -4.17 -4.28
C ASP A 165 5.05 -4.82 -2.90
N VAL A 166 4.75 -6.11 -2.90
CA VAL A 166 4.71 -6.92 -1.67
C VAL A 166 5.72 -8.04 -1.77
N ARG A 167 6.63 -8.08 -0.82
CA ARG A 167 7.59 -9.18 -0.66
C ARG A 167 7.39 -9.87 0.67
N VAL A 168 7.24 -11.19 0.64
CA VAL A 168 7.16 -12.03 1.84
C VAL A 168 8.20 -13.15 1.72
N ALA A 169 9.12 -13.22 2.66
CA ALA A 169 10.17 -14.23 2.67
C ALA A 169 10.17 -15.03 3.98
N ALA A 170 10.28 -16.35 3.87
CA ALA A 170 10.42 -17.28 4.98
C ALA A 170 9.31 -17.14 6.04
N ALA A 171 8.07 -16.93 5.60
CA ALA A 171 6.93 -16.98 6.52
C ALA A 171 6.72 -18.41 7.01
N THR A 172 6.45 -18.55 8.32
CA THR A 172 6.34 -19.87 8.96
C THR A 172 4.93 -20.47 8.91
N ASP A 173 3.93 -19.67 8.51
CA ASP A 173 2.53 -20.06 8.42
C ASP A 173 1.90 -19.54 7.14
N ALA A 174 0.58 -19.70 6.96
CA ALA A 174 -0.14 -19.36 5.74
C ALA A 174 0.04 -17.89 5.32
N VAL A 175 0.22 -17.69 4.02
CA VAL A 175 0.40 -16.37 3.41
C VAL A 175 -0.78 -16.08 2.47
N ARG A 176 -1.44 -14.95 2.70
CA ARG A 176 -2.42 -14.37 1.80
C ARG A 176 -2.05 -12.93 1.50
N VAL A 177 -1.82 -12.62 0.24
CA VAL A 177 -1.46 -11.27 -0.22
C VAL A 177 -2.28 -10.91 -1.45
N GLU A 178 -2.86 -9.71 -1.43
CA GLU A 178 -3.58 -9.12 -2.55
C GLU A 178 -3.04 -7.72 -2.84
N THR A 179 -2.72 -7.40 -4.10
CA THR A 179 -2.35 -6.04 -4.52
C THR A 179 -3.22 -5.56 -5.69
N GLY A 180 -3.56 -4.28 -5.67
CA GLY A 180 -4.23 -3.63 -6.80
C GLY A 180 -3.26 -3.32 -7.92
N SER A 181 -2.13 -2.69 -7.62
CA SER A 181 -1.07 -2.36 -8.58
C SER A 181 0.29 -2.55 -7.94
N GLY A 182 1.13 -3.35 -8.53
CA GLY A 182 2.44 -3.73 -8.04
C GLY A 182 2.65 -5.23 -8.12
N ASN A 183 3.84 -5.67 -7.84
CA ASN A 183 4.22 -7.07 -7.91
C ASN A 183 4.05 -7.76 -6.55
N VAL A 184 3.75 -9.05 -6.58
CA VAL A 184 3.73 -9.91 -5.40
C VAL A 184 4.85 -10.93 -5.52
N GLU A 185 5.74 -10.95 -4.56
CA GLU A 185 6.83 -11.92 -4.46
C GLU A 185 6.75 -12.65 -3.12
N VAL A 186 6.63 -13.99 -3.16
CA VAL A 186 6.63 -14.84 -1.96
C VAL A 186 7.69 -15.92 -2.11
N SER A 187 8.55 -16.07 -1.12
CA SER A 187 9.63 -17.04 -1.15
C SER A 187 9.79 -17.82 0.15
N ASP A 188 10.30 -19.05 0.04
CA ASP A 188 10.70 -19.88 1.17
C ASP A 188 9.53 -20.18 2.15
N VAL A 189 8.35 -20.50 1.61
CA VAL A 189 7.16 -20.79 2.41
C VAL A 189 6.71 -22.23 2.21
N SER A 190 6.64 -23.00 3.31
CA SER A 190 6.17 -24.39 3.27
C SER A 190 4.67 -24.54 3.59
N ALA A 191 4.02 -23.50 4.07
CA ALA A 191 2.59 -23.42 4.34
C ALA A 191 1.79 -23.02 3.09
N PRO A 192 0.45 -23.05 3.11
CA PRO A 192 -0.37 -22.60 1.99
C PRO A 192 -0.15 -21.13 1.64
N VAL A 193 -0.09 -20.83 0.33
CA VAL A 193 0.14 -19.48 -0.19
C VAL A 193 -0.97 -19.07 -1.15
N VAL A 194 -1.52 -17.88 -0.96
CA VAL A 194 -2.48 -17.23 -1.86
C VAL A 194 -1.93 -15.87 -2.26
N MET A 195 -1.74 -15.66 -3.56
CA MET A 195 -1.20 -14.43 -4.14
C MET A 195 -2.13 -13.90 -5.22
N ARG A 196 -2.49 -12.61 -5.16
CA ARG A 196 -3.34 -11.96 -6.16
C ARG A 196 -2.80 -10.61 -6.54
N ALA A 197 -2.67 -10.35 -7.84
CA ALA A 197 -2.37 -9.03 -8.38
C ALA A 197 -3.42 -8.65 -9.43
N SER A 198 -3.93 -7.40 -9.38
CA SER A 198 -4.76 -6.92 -10.48
C SER A 198 -3.89 -6.39 -11.63
N SER A 199 -2.82 -5.67 -11.32
CA SER A 199 -1.81 -5.24 -12.29
C SER A 199 -0.42 -5.43 -11.69
N GLY A 200 0.39 -6.23 -12.33
CA GLY A 200 1.73 -6.61 -11.89
C GLY A 200 1.93 -8.12 -11.92
N ASP A 201 3.15 -8.52 -11.77
CA ASP A 201 3.55 -9.92 -11.80
C ASP A 201 3.39 -10.59 -10.42
N VAL A 202 3.11 -11.88 -10.45
CA VAL A 202 3.04 -12.74 -9.27
C VAL A 202 4.15 -13.77 -9.35
N THR A 203 5.08 -13.71 -8.42
CA THR A 203 6.24 -14.61 -8.36
C THR A 203 6.25 -15.37 -7.03
N GLY A 204 6.32 -16.68 -7.13
CA GLY A 204 6.50 -17.58 -5.99
C GLY A 204 7.73 -18.46 -6.17
N SER A 205 8.65 -18.47 -5.24
CA SER A 205 9.85 -19.29 -5.30
C SER A 205 10.05 -20.15 -4.06
N ARG A 206 10.51 -21.39 -4.25
CA ARG A 206 10.74 -22.38 -3.19
C ARG A 206 9.52 -22.56 -2.28
N LEU A 207 8.34 -22.80 -2.91
CA LEU A 207 7.08 -22.99 -2.21
C LEU A 207 6.84 -24.48 -1.95
N GLY A 208 6.68 -24.87 -0.69
CA GLY A 208 6.49 -26.26 -0.28
C GLY A 208 5.03 -26.65 0.00
N GLY A 209 4.13 -25.69 0.07
CA GLY A 209 2.70 -25.88 0.33
C GLY A 209 1.83 -25.77 -0.91
N ARG A 210 0.50 -25.82 -0.70
CA ARG A 210 -0.48 -25.52 -1.75
C ARG A 210 -0.36 -24.05 -2.17
N VAL A 211 -0.37 -23.79 -3.48
CA VAL A 211 -0.29 -22.45 -4.04
C VAL A 211 -1.54 -22.09 -4.84
N ASP A 212 -2.08 -20.89 -4.64
CA ASP A 212 -3.11 -20.27 -5.46
C ASP A 212 -2.64 -18.87 -5.88
N ALA A 213 -2.23 -18.71 -7.14
CA ALA A 213 -1.67 -17.48 -7.70
C ALA A 213 -2.54 -16.97 -8.86
N GLU A 214 -2.88 -15.67 -8.82
CA GLU A 214 -3.70 -15.05 -9.84
C GLU A 214 -3.18 -13.65 -10.21
N ALA A 215 -2.96 -13.41 -11.50
CA ALA A 215 -2.71 -12.09 -12.07
C ALA A 215 -3.78 -11.76 -13.11
N LYS A 216 -4.39 -10.58 -13.04
CA LYS A 216 -5.30 -10.14 -14.11
C LYS A 216 -4.51 -9.60 -15.30
N SER A 217 -3.53 -8.72 -15.05
CA SER A 217 -2.60 -8.23 -16.06
C SER A 217 -1.18 -8.37 -15.52
N GLY A 218 -0.42 -9.31 -16.05
CA GLY A 218 0.91 -9.67 -15.58
C GLY A 218 1.12 -11.17 -15.67
N ASN A 219 2.34 -11.59 -15.45
CA ASN A 219 2.74 -12.98 -15.49
C ASN A 219 2.60 -13.66 -14.12
N VAL A 220 2.43 -14.97 -14.14
CA VAL A 220 2.48 -15.81 -12.94
C VAL A 220 3.65 -16.76 -13.08
N THR A 221 4.67 -16.61 -12.26
CA THR A 221 5.86 -17.48 -12.24
C THR A 221 5.96 -18.16 -10.88
N LEU A 222 5.92 -19.49 -10.87
CA LEU A 222 5.96 -20.29 -9.65
C LEU A 222 7.07 -21.33 -9.69
N GLU A 223 7.73 -21.52 -8.56
CA GLU A 223 8.68 -22.59 -8.32
C GLU A 223 8.26 -23.37 -7.08
N LEU A 224 7.95 -24.65 -7.23
CA LEU A 224 7.61 -25.53 -6.10
C LEU A 224 8.86 -26.25 -5.60
N ASP A 225 9.03 -26.32 -4.30
CA ASP A 225 10.12 -27.04 -3.64
C ASP A 225 9.81 -28.53 -3.45
N LYS A 226 8.52 -28.86 -3.33
CA LYS A 226 8.00 -30.23 -3.15
C LYS A 226 6.81 -30.44 -4.07
N PRO A 227 6.50 -31.70 -4.44
CA PRO A 227 5.26 -31.98 -5.16
C PRO A 227 4.04 -31.52 -4.37
N ALA A 228 3.39 -30.46 -4.86
CA ALA A 228 2.23 -29.85 -4.24
C ALA A 228 1.23 -29.39 -5.30
N SER A 229 -0.03 -29.18 -4.90
CA SER A 229 -1.03 -28.62 -5.79
C SER A 229 -0.78 -27.14 -6.02
N ALA A 230 -0.83 -26.70 -7.29
CA ALA A 230 -0.72 -25.31 -7.67
C ALA A 230 -1.86 -24.93 -8.62
N ARG A 231 -2.48 -23.79 -8.34
CA ARG A 231 -3.36 -23.08 -9.24
C ARG A 231 -2.66 -21.80 -9.66
N ALA A 232 -2.46 -21.63 -10.96
CA ALA A 232 -1.83 -20.44 -11.53
C ALA A 232 -2.68 -19.91 -12.68
N HIS A 233 -3.24 -18.71 -12.49
CA HIS A 233 -4.14 -18.09 -13.45
C HIS A 233 -3.64 -16.71 -13.84
N ALA A 234 -3.51 -16.47 -15.15
CA ALA A 234 -3.31 -15.14 -15.72
C ALA A 234 -4.49 -14.81 -16.65
N SER A 235 -5.08 -13.62 -16.57
CA SER A 235 -6.06 -13.21 -17.58
C SER A 235 -5.34 -12.74 -18.86
N SER A 236 -4.26 -11.95 -18.69
CA SER A 236 -3.35 -11.55 -19.76
C SER A 236 -1.92 -11.63 -19.24
N GLY A 237 -1.14 -12.55 -19.78
CA GLY A 237 0.23 -12.82 -19.37
C GLY A 237 0.54 -14.30 -19.41
N ASN A 238 1.78 -14.64 -19.23
CA ASN A 238 2.26 -16.02 -19.24
C ASN A 238 2.10 -16.67 -17.86
N VAL A 239 1.97 -17.99 -17.87
CA VAL A 239 2.03 -18.83 -16.67
C VAL A 239 3.24 -19.75 -16.80
N GLU A 240 4.20 -19.59 -15.91
CA GLU A 240 5.40 -20.42 -15.84
C GLU A 240 5.43 -21.15 -14.50
N LEU A 241 5.60 -22.46 -14.54
CA LEU A 241 5.64 -23.30 -13.36
C LEU A 241 6.81 -24.26 -13.40
N ASN A 242 7.73 -24.13 -12.46
CA ASN A 242 8.83 -25.05 -12.23
C ASN A 242 8.47 -26.00 -11.09
N VAL A 243 8.49 -27.29 -11.35
CA VAL A 243 8.11 -28.31 -10.36
C VAL A 243 9.23 -29.33 -10.18
N PRO A 244 9.41 -29.89 -8.98
CA PRO A 244 10.31 -31.01 -8.76
C PRO A 244 9.77 -32.29 -9.42
N GLU A 245 10.61 -33.31 -9.52
CA GLU A 245 10.17 -34.63 -9.94
C GLU A 245 9.01 -35.14 -9.05
N GLY A 246 7.97 -35.70 -9.71
CA GLY A 246 6.78 -36.16 -9.02
C GLY A 246 5.64 -36.52 -9.98
N ALA A 247 4.56 -37.07 -9.44
CA ALA A 247 3.33 -37.33 -10.19
C ALA A 247 2.38 -36.14 -10.07
N TYR A 248 1.84 -35.68 -11.21
CA TYR A 248 0.96 -34.51 -11.28
C TYR A 248 -0.28 -34.76 -12.13
N GLN A 249 -1.44 -34.43 -11.60
CA GLN A 249 -2.63 -34.29 -12.41
C GLN A 249 -2.64 -32.89 -13.05
N VAL A 250 -2.35 -32.77 -14.32
CA VAL A 250 -2.26 -31.49 -15.04
C VAL A 250 -3.59 -31.13 -15.69
N ARG A 251 -4.07 -29.91 -15.45
CA ARG A 251 -5.20 -29.27 -16.11
C ARG A 251 -4.73 -27.94 -16.64
N SER A 252 -4.58 -27.81 -17.94
CA SER A 252 -4.06 -26.59 -18.57
C SER A 252 -5.01 -26.07 -19.64
N ARG A 253 -5.16 -24.73 -19.71
CA ARG A 253 -5.96 -24.07 -20.74
C ARG A 253 -5.40 -22.69 -21.06
N ALA A 254 -5.04 -22.49 -22.33
CA ALA A 254 -4.76 -21.18 -22.89
C ALA A 254 -5.89 -20.77 -23.83
N GLY A 255 -6.40 -19.55 -23.72
CA GLY A 255 -7.39 -18.99 -24.67
C GLY A 255 -6.72 -18.65 -26.00
N SER A 256 -5.57 -17.95 -25.94
CA SER A 256 -4.69 -17.66 -27.06
C SER A 256 -3.24 -17.82 -26.59
N GLY A 257 -2.48 -18.68 -27.25
CA GLY A 257 -1.08 -18.96 -26.90
C GLY A 257 -0.76 -20.46 -26.96
N GLN A 258 0.43 -20.79 -26.57
CA GLN A 258 0.95 -22.15 -26.58
C GLN A 258 0.98 -22.75 -25.18
N ILE A 259 0.89 -24.09 -25.12
CA ILE A 259 1.01 -24.85 -23.89
C ILE A 259 2.15 -25.86 -24.06
N GLU A 260 3.18 -25.73 -23.24
CA GLU A 260 4.32 -26.61 -23.17
C GLU A 260 4.38 -27.26 -21.79
N LEU A 261 4.25 -28.59 -21.76
CA LEU A 261 4.24 -29.36 -20.53
C LEU A 261 5.44 -30.27 -20.46
N GLY A 262 6.43 -29.94 -19.65
CA GLY A 262 7.60 -30.78 -19.36
C GLY A 262 7.32 -31.91 -18.35
N VAL A 263 6.06 -32.12 -17.98
CA VAL A 263 5.63 -33.16 -17.05
C VAL A 263 4.59 -34.07 -17.67
N THR A 264 4.59 -35.31 -17.27
CA THR A 264 3.58 -36.30 -17.72
C THR A 264 2.33 -36.18 -16.85
N HIS A 265 1.16 -36.15 -17.50
CA HIS A 265 -0.13 -36.15 -16.79
C HIS A 265 -0.42 -37.51 -16.17
N ASP A 266 -0.62 -37.56 -14.88
CA ASP A 266 -1.11 -38.72 -14.12
C ASP A 266 -2.46 -38.40 -13.48
N PRO A 267 -3.58 -39.00 -13.95
CA PRO A 267 -4.90 -38.71 -13.41
C PRO A 267 -5.10 -39.20 -11.97
N SER A 268 -4.23 -40.07 -11.47
CA SER A 268 -4.25 -40.64 -10.13
C SER A 268 -3.43 -39.80 -9.11
N ALA A 269 -2.65 -38.82 -9.58
CA ALA A 269 -1.79 -38.03 -8.74
C ALA A 269 -2.59 -37.15 -7.77
N ALA A 270 -2.11 -37.08 -6.52
CA ALA A 270 -2.70 -36.22 -5.49
C ALA A 270 -2.41 -34.73 -5.73
N ALA A 271 -1.26 -34.41 -6.34
CA ALA A 271 -0.89 -33.05 -6.66
C ALA A 271 -1.55 -32.61 -7.99
N VAL A 272 -2.36 -31.54 -7.93
CA VAL A 272 -3.09 -31.00 -9.08
C VAL A 272 -2.47 -29.68 -9.52
N LEU A 273 -2.10 -29.60 -10.80
CA LEU A 273 -1.66 -28.35 -11.45
C LEU A 273 -2.82 -27.82 -12.32
N ASP A 274 -3.51 -26.75 -11.85
CA ASP A 274 -4.58 -26.06 -12.60
C ASP A 274 -4.02 -24.74 -13.16
N LEU A 275 -3.67 -24.73 -14.44
CA LEU A 275 -2.95 -23.65 -15.10
C LEU A 275 -3.83 -23.03 -16.18
N ARG A 276 -4.05 -21.73 -16.12
CA ARG A 276 -4.90 -21.04 -17.08
C ARG A 276 -4.34 -19.70 -17.48
N THR A 277 -4.42 -19.40 -18.77
CA THR A 277 -4.26 -18.04 -19.27
C THR A 277 -5.34 -17.69 -20.29
N GLY A 278 -5.79 -16.46 -20.29
CA GLY A 278 -6.67 -15.93 -21.34
C GLY A 278 -5.88 -15.61 -22.60
N SER A 279 -4.76 -14.90 -22.46
CA SER A 279 -3.83 -14.56 -23.54
C SER A 279 -2.40 -14.65 -23.05
N GLY A 280 -1.62 -15.56 -23.59
CA GLY A 280 -0.25 -15.84 -23.18
C GLY A 280 0.05 -17.35 -23.26
N ASN A 281 1.25 -17.73 -22.91
CA ASN A 281 1.72 -19.10 -22.94
C ASN A 281 1.66 -19.74 -21.54
N ILE A 282 1.54 -21.05 -21.51
CA ILE A 282 1.70 -21.86 -20.30
C ILE A 282 2.92 -22.75 -20.50
N THR A 283 3.87 -22.66 -19.60
CA THR A 283 5.08 -23.49 -19.62
C THR A 283 5.24 -24.21 -18.28
N VAL A 284 5.38 -25.50 -18.28
CA VAL A 284 5.72 -26.30 -17.10
C VAL A 284 7.04 -26.99 -17.34
N THR A 285 7.99 -26.82 -16.44
CA THR A 285 9.31 -27.43 -16.48
C THR A 285 9.61 -28.26 -15.26
N LEU A 286 10.34 -29.35 -15.41
CA LEU A 286 10.94 -30.11 -14.32
C LEU A 286 12.23 -29.43 -13.87
N ARG A 287 12.43 -29.40 -12.56
CA ARG A 287 13.65 -28.92 -11.91
C ARG A 287 14.52 -30.08 -11.49
#